data_9a414117b3c888d056d5a1d83fb42c59
#
_entry.id   9a414117b3c888d056d5a1d83fb42c59
#
_cell.length_a   1.000
_cell.length_b   1.000
_cell.length_c   1.000
_cell.angle_alpha   90.00
_cell.angle_beta   90.00
_cell.angle_gamma   90.00
#
_symmetry.space_group_name_H-M   'P 1'
#
loop_
_entity.id
_entity.type
_entity.pdbx_description
1 polymer ?
#
loop_
_entity_poly.entity_id
_entity_poly.type
_entity_poly.pdbx_seq_one_letter_code
_entity_poly.pdbx_strand_id
1 'polypeptide(L)'
;RGKEGWTTHRMGTRGASEEKTQLFTYIIKKPKEDLAIEVRGGDGRLRDLRLEVVEPPSLATINLQITPPKYIGGEPRPLAATRLVEVPAGSTLSITAESSKPLSRATIRSIPIPSAPQNVTTSTQASEAQTMEKESIVAQLTTKPLETSSQNISLDKQPRRLSGTLGPVLDDCILDIEFTDTTGITNQKPIRFQLLSRADLPP
;
A
#
# COMPACT_ATOMS: atom_id res chain seq x y z
N ARG A 1 -28.77 -6.20 18.34
CA ARG A 1 -29.83 -5.29 18.78
C ARG A 1 -29.34 -3.89 18.49
N GLY A 2 -29.73 -3.34 17.32
CA GLY A 2 -29.53 -1.93 17.06
C GLY A 2 -30.42 -1.10 17.99
N LYS A 3 -30.15 0.21 18.10
CA LYS A 3 -30.94 1.11 18.94
C LYS A 3 -32.45 1.12 18.61
N GLU A 4 -32.83 0.61 17.44
CA GLU A 4 -34.20 0.61 16.88
C GLU A 4 -34.92 -0.74 16.96
N GLY A 5 -34.37 -1.76 17.61
CA GLY A 5 -35.00 -3.08 17.75
C GLY A 5 -34.47 -4.13 16.76
N TRP A 6 -35.22 -5.25 16.66
CA TRP A 6 -34.87 -6.38 15.80
C TRP A 6 -35.38 -6.17 14.37
N THR A 7 -34.49 -6.36 13.38
CA THR A 7 -34.87 -6.40 11.97
C THR A 7 -34.69 -7.83 11.45
N THR A 8 -35.69 -8.35 10.74
CA THR A 8 -35.64 -9.71 10.20
C THR A 8 -35.32 -9.68 8.71
N HIS A 9 -34.34 -10.48 8.32
CA HIS A 9 -33.92 -10.65 6.93
C HIS A 9 -33.99 -12.12 6.53
N ARG A 10 -34.38 -12.37 5.28
CA ARG A 10 -34.39 -13.71 4.71
C ARG A 10 -33.02 -14.02 4.14
N MET A 11 -32.47 -15.20 4.50
CA MET A 11 -31.23 -15.67 3.91
C MET A 11 -31.47 -16.31 2.56
N GLY A 12 -30.54 -16.09 1.62
CA GLY A 12 -30.55 -16.75 0.31
C GLY A 12 -29.85 -18.10 0.37
N THR A 13 -30.26 -19.03 -0.46
CA THR A 13 -29.58 -20.30 -0.66
C THR A 13 -28.40 -20.12 -1.61
N ARG A 14 -27.26 -20.76 -1.32
CA ARG A 14 -26.07 -20.74 -2.19
C ARG A 14 -25.63 -22.18 -2.49
N GLY A 15 -25.54 -22.47 -3.80
CA GLY A 15 -25.12 -23.79 -4.28
C GLY A 15 -26.24 -24.82 -4.33
N ALA A 16 -25.94 -25.97 -4.95
CA ALA A 16 -26.80 -27.13 -4.92
C ALA A 16 -26.77 -27.79 -3.54
N SER A 17 -27.88 -28.36 -3.12
CA SER A 17 -27.94 -29.17 -1.90
C SER A 17 -27.21 -30.50 -2.17
N GLU A 18 -25.95 -30.58 -1.74
CA GLU A 18 -25.23 -31.84 -1.72
C GLU A 18 -25.42 -32.49 -0.32
N GLU A 19 -25.74 -33.77 -0.30
CA GLU A 19 -25.76 -34.61 0.89
C GLU A 19 -26.51 -34.03 2.12
N LYS A 20 -27.80 -33.72 1.98
CA LYS A 20 -28.66 -33.25 3.07
C LYS A 20 -28.27 -31.93 3.77
N THR A 21 -27.27 -31.21 3.25
CA THR A 21 -26.84 -29.91 3.77
C THR A 21 -27.13 -28.81 2.79
N GLN A 22 -27.78 -27.72 3.21
CA GLN A 22 -28.07 -26.53 2.43
C GLN A 22 -27.34 -25.34 3.03
N LEU A 23 -26.52 -24.65 2.23
CA LEU A 23 -25.86 -23.42 2.67
C LEU A 23 -26.80 -22.21 2.51
N PHE A 24 -26.99 -21.48 3.60
CA PHE A 24 -27.73 -20.21 3.60
C PHE A 24 -26.77 -19.06 3.83
N THR A 25 -26.93 -17.98 3.07
CA THR A 25 -26.08 -16.81 3.17
C THR A 25 -26.88 -15.54 3.29
N TYR A 26 -26.39 -14.61 4.09
CA TYR A 26 -26.87 -13.23 4.16
C TYR A 26 -25.67 -12.29 4.29
N ILE A 27 -25.64 -11.22 3.49
CA ILE A 27 -24.55 -10.27 3.49
C ILE A 27 -24.98 -9.01 4.25
N ILE A 28 -24.34 -8.77 5.39
CA ILE A 28 -24.50 -7.52 6.15
C ILE A 28 -23.57 -6.46 5.51
N LYS A 29 -24.18 -5.43 4.92
CA LYS A 29 -23.41 -4.39 4.24
C LYS A 29 -23.07 -3.26 5.21
N LYS A 30 -21.77 -3.01 5.40
CA LYS A 30 -21.20 -1.86 6.13
C LYS A 30 -21.87 -1.63 7.50
N PRO A 31 -21.79 -2.57 8.43
CA PRO A 31 -22.31 -2.36 9.77
C PRO A 31 -21.58 -1.18 10.41
N LYS A 32 -22.32 -0.28 11.05
CA LYS A 32 -21.78 0.90 11.74
C LYS A 32 -21.73 0.74 13.25
N GLU A 33 -22.46 -0.22 13.75
CA GLU A 33 -22.61 -0.51 15.18
C GLU A 33 -22.53 -2.02 15.40
N ASP A 34 -22.23 -2.42 16.61
CA ASP A 34 -22.25 -3.81 17.02
C ASP A 34 -23.64 -4.39 16.86
N LEU A 35 -23.70 -5.61 16.36
CA LEU A 35 -24.96 -6.31 16.08
C LEU A 35 -25.07 -7.58 16.90
N ALA A 36 -26.21 -7.76 17.54
CA ALA A 36 -26.63 -9.07 18.01
C ALA A 36 -27.40 -9.79 16.89
N ILE A 37 -27.00 -10.99 16.56
CA ILE A 37 -27.56 -11.76 15.46
C ILE A 37 -28.23 -13.02 16.02
N GLU A 38 -29.39 -13.31 15.51
CA GLU A 38 -30.12 -14.55 15.75
C GLU A 38 -30.46 -15.19 14.40
N VAL A 39 -30.17 -16.47 14.25
CA VAL A 39 -30.49 -17.22 13.03
C VAL A 39 -31.56 -18.25 13.37
N ARG A 40 -32.60 -18.31 12.54
CA ARG A 40 -33.69 -19.31 12.64
C ARG A 40 -33.82 -20.05 11.32
N GLY A 41 -33.95 -21.36 11.40
CA GLY A 41 -34.18 -22.22 10.23
C GLY A 41 -34.95 -23.48 10.63
N GLY A 42 -36.13 -23.67 10.05
CA GLY A 42 -37.03 -24.78 10.48
C GLY A 42 -37.36 -24.66 11.97
N ASP A 43 -37.06 -25.70 12.70
CA ASP A 43 -37.18 -25.81 14.17
C ASP A 43 -35.91 -25.35 14.91
N GLY A 44 -34.81 -25.12 14.15
CA GLY A 44 -33.51 -24.72 14.71
C GLY A 44 -33.43 -23.23 14.98
N ARG A 45 -32.75 -22.88 16.08
CA ARG A 45 -32.48 -21.48 16.45
C ARG A 45 -31.09 -21.34 17.04
N LEU A 46 -30.28 -20.47 16.41
CA LEU A 46 -28.97 -20.08 16.89
C LEU A 46 -29.06 -18.66 17.45
N ARG A 47 -28.73 -18.50 18.72
CA ARG A 47 -28.83 -17.23 19.46
C ARG A 47 -27.44 -16.76 19.88
N ASP A 48 -27.39 -15.54 20.40
CA ASP A 48 -26.22 -14.96 21.05
C ASP A 48 -24.98 -14.80 20.16
N LEU A 49 -25.16 -14.79 18.82
CA LEU A 49 -24.12 -14.38 17.91
C LEU A 49 -23.92 -12.88 18.01
N ARG A 50 -22.68 -12.46 18.18
CA ARG A 50 -22.29 -11.05 18.22
C ARG A 50 -21.37 -10.75 17.06
N LEU A 51 -21.66 -9.66 16.36
CA LEU A 51 -20.76 -9.03 15.40
C LEU A 51 -20.29 -7.72 16.04
N GLU A 52 -19.02 -7.64 16.34
CA GLU A 52 -18.38 -6.43 16.86
C GLU A 52 -17.79 -5.61 15.71
N VAL A 53 -18.11 -4.33 15.68
CA VAL A 53 -17.57 -3.40 14.68
C VAL A 53 -16.37 -2.69 15.27
N VAL A 54 -15.20 -3.05 14.76
CA VAL A 54 -13.93 -2.51 15.25
C VAL A 54 -13.37 -1.52 14.23
N GLU A 55 -12.99 -0.33 14.70
CA GLU A 55 -12.29 0.64 13.86
C GLU A 55 -10.91 0.10 13.46
N PRO A 56 -10.52 0.23 12.18
CA PRO A 56 -9.16 -0.13 11.76
C PRO A 56 -8.14 0.84 12.37
N PRO A 57 -6.87 0.40 12.56
CA PRO A 57 -5.82 1.29 13.01
C PRO A 57 -5.58 2.40 11.96
N SER A 58 -5.25 3.59 12.44
CA SER A 58 -4.91 4.77 11.65
C SER A 58 -3.63 5.42 12.17
N LEU A 59 -2.96 6.23 11.35
CA LEU A 59 -1.81 7.02 11.82
C LEU A 59 -2.30 8.38 12.31
N ALA A 60 -1.94 8.72 13.54
CA ALA A 60 -2.23 10.01 14.15
C ALA A 60 -1.24 11.08 13.68
N THR A 61 0.05 10.72 13.57
CA THR A 61 1.12 11.59 13.10
C THR A 61 2.03 10.84 12.13
N ILE A 62 2.56 11.55 11.13
CA ILE A 62 3.57 11.05 10.21
C ILE A 62 4.64 12.13 10.06
N ASN A 63 5.88 11.79 10.34
CA ASN A 63 7.04 12.64 10.15
C ASN A 63 7.95 11.99 9.11
N LEU A 64 8.26 12.73 8.07
CA LEU A 64 9.20 12.35 7.04
C LEU A 64 10.47 13.17 7.22
N GLN A 65 11.62 12.53 7.08
CA GLN A 65 12.92 13.16 7.12
C GLN A 65 13.77 12.65 5.97
N ILE A 66 14.41 13.56 5.24
CA ILE A 66 15.32 13.21 4.16
C ILE A 66 16.76 13.43 4.59
N THR A 67 17.61 12.47 4.26
CA THR A 67 19.08 12.60 4.33
C THR A 67 19.60 12.62 2.90
N PRO A 68 20.10 13.77 2.41
CA PRO A 68 20.69 13.85 1.07
C PRO A 68 21.90 12.94 0.94
N PRO A 69 22.29 12.54 -0.29
CA PRO A 69 23.53 11.81 -0.50
C PRO A 69 24.76 12.62 -0.11
N LYS A 70 25.83 11.94 0.28
CA LYS A 70 27.04 12.57 0.84
C LYS A 70 27.68 13.62 -0.05
N TYR A 71 27.58 13.48 -1.38
CA TYR A 71 28.18 14.40 -2.32
C TYR A 71 27.46 15.77 -2.39
N ILE A 72 26.18 15.81 -2.10
CA ILE A 72 25.42 17.08 -1.99
C ILE A 72 25.77 17.76 -0.67
N GLY A 73 26.16 16.96 0.33
CA GLY A 73 26.33 17.42 1.69
C GLY A 73 24.99 17.79 2.33
N GLY A 74 24.92 17.74 3.60
CA GLY A 74 23.76 18.22 4.29
C GLY A 74 23.30 17.32 5.41
N GLU A 75 22.71 17.97 6.38
CA GLU A 75 22.11 17.32 7.53
C GLU A 75 20.72 16.79 7.16
N PRO A 76 20.24 15.78 7.88
CA PRO A 76 18.86 15.32 7.76
C PRO A 76 17.88 16.48 7.98
N ARG A 77 16.93 16.66 7.08
CA ARG A 77 15.94 17.73 7.14
C ARG A 77 14.51 17.20 7.07
N PRO A 78 13.58 17.82 7.80
CA PRO A 78 12.19 17.40 7.76
C PRO A 78 11.57 17.69 6.40
N LEU A 79 10.66 16.83 5.99
CA LEU A 79 9.81 16.98 4.80
C LEU A 79 8.35 17.02 5.20
N ALA A 80 7.56 17.80 4.47
CA ALA A 80 6.11 17.76 4.62
C ALA A 80 5.57 16.40 4.16
N ALA A 81 4.73 15.79 4.97
CA ALA A 81 4.08 14.51 4.65
C ALA A 81 2.92 14.74 3.65
N THR A 82 3.24 15.18 2.44
CA THR A 82 2.31 15.37 1.33
C THR A 82 2.24 14.11 0.46
N ARG A 83 1.20 13.98 -0.34
CA ARG A 83 1.07 12.83 -1.25
C ARG A 83 2.18 12.73 -2.29
N LEU A 84 2.74 13.86 -2.67
CA LEU A 84 3.85 13.98 -3.61
C LEU A 84 5.04 14.60 -2.88
N VAL A 85 6.17 13.91 -2.89
CA VAL A 85 7.40 14.32 -2.21
C VAL A 85 8.55 14.27 -3.23
N GLU A 86 9.20 15.41 -3.45
CA GLU A 86 10.38 15.48 -4.31
C GLU A 86 11.65 15.33 -3.47
N VAL A 87 12.55 14.46 -3.91
CA VAL A 87 13.80 14.15 -3.21
C VAL A 87 14.98 14.13 -4.19
N PRO A 88 16.17 14.59 -3.81
CA PRO A 88 17.37 14.41 -4.61
C PRO A 88 17.67 12.93 -4.83
N ALA A 89 18.08 12.54 -6.03
CA ALA A 89 18.47 11.17 -6.34
C ALA A 89 19.55 10.65 -5.38
N GLY A 90 19.43 9.42 -4.93
CA GLY A 90 20.36 8.83 -3.97
C GLY A 90 20.12 9.21 -2.50
N SER A 91 19.07 9.97 -2.21
CA SER A 91 18.70 10.32 -0.83
C SER A 91 18.13 9.13 -0.06
N THR A 92 18.25 9.20 1.26
CA THR A 92 17.62 8.25 2.18
C THR A 92 16.44 8.92 2.87
N LEU A 93 15.29 8.27 2.87
CA LEU A 93 14.06 8.73 3.52
C LEU A 93 13.86 7.97 4.83
N SER A 94 13.75 8.70 5.93
CA SER A 94 13.35 8.16 7.24
C SER A 94 11.90 8.52 7.51
N ILE A 95 11.12 7.54 7.94
CA ILE A 95 9.70 7.67 8.24
C ILE A 95 9.52 7.33 9.72
N THR A 96 8.87 8.22 10.45
CA THR A 96 8.44 7.97 11.83
C THR A 96 6.97 8.31 11.92
N ALA A 97 6.17 7.41 12.47
CA ALA A 97 4.74 7.67 12.62
C ALA A 97 4.20 7.10 13.93
N GLU A 98 3.09 7.65 14.38
CA GLU A 98 2.37 7.22 15.57
C GLU A 98 0.98 6.71 15.19
N SER A 99 0.64 5.50 15.66
CA SER A 99 -0.62 4.85 15.39
C SER A 99 -1.65 5.12 16.50
N SER A 100 -2.92 5.18 16.11
CA SER A 100 -4.06 5.26 17.05
C SER A 100 -4.18 4.03 17.96
N LYS A 101 -3.65 2.88 17.51
CA LYS A 101 -3.70 1.59 18.22
C LYS A 101 -2.33 0.94 18.31
N PRO A 102 -2.10 0.04 19.28
CA PRO A 102 -0.91 -0.80 19.32
C PRO A 102 -0.80 -1.66 18.06
N LEU A 103 0.37 -1.68 17.44
CA LEU A 103 0.64 -2.43 16.21
C LEU A 103 1.37 -3.73 16.51
N SER A 104 1.05 -4.78 15.76
CA SER A 104 1.77 -6.06 15.73
C SER A 104 2.74 -6.14 14.55
N ARG A 105 2.41 -5.44 13.45
CA ARG A 105 3.21 -5.45 12.21
C ARG A 105 3.06 -4.14 11.45
N ALA A 106 4.13 -3.69 10.82
CA ALA A 106 4.11 -2.62 9.83
C ALA A 106 5.05 -2.95 8.67
N THR A 107 4.66 -2.60 7.45
CA THR A 107 5.40 -2.89 6.21
C THR A 107 5.36 -1.69 5.29
N ILE A 108 6.49 -1.30 4.73
CA ILE A 108 6.58 -0.36 3.61
C ILE A 108 6.84 -1.16 2.35
N ARG A 109 6.06 -0.88 1.31
CA ARG A 109 6.31 -1.37 -0.05
C ARG A 109 6.72 -0.21 -0.93
N SER A 110 7.82 -0.37 -1.64
CA SER A 110 8.25 0.54 -2.69
C SER A 110 7.89 -0.07 -4.05
N ILE A 111 7.09 0.65 -4.82
CA ILE A 111 6.64 0.26 -6.15
C ILE A 111 7.24 1.27 -7.13
N PRO A 112 8.22 0.87 -7.96
CA PRO A 112 8.81 1.76 -8.95
C PRO A 112 7.76 2.28 -9.94
N ILE A 113 7.87 3.54 -10.33
CA ILE A 113 7.06 4.12 -11.40
C ILE A 113 7.86 3.99 -12.68
N PRO A 114 7.34 3.33 -13.74
CA PRO A 114 8.04 3.28 -15.01
C PRO A 114 8.28 4.69 -15.52
N SER A 115 9.52 5.10 -15.63
CA SER A 115 9.87 6.35 -16.34
C SER A 115 9.45 6.15 -17.79
N ALA A 116 8.66 7.10 -18.33
CA ALA A 116 8.39 7.11 -19.77
C ALA A 116 9.73 7.10 -20.51
N PRO A 117 9.87 6.33 -21.61
CA PRO A 117 11.13 6.31 -22.36
C PRO A 117 11.48 7.74 -22.74
N GLN A 118 12.57 8.24 -22.21
CA GLN A 118 13.12 9.51 -22.67
C GLN A 118 13.51 9.26 -24.12
N ASN A 119 12.82 9.91 -25.05
CA ASN A 119 13.24 9.98 -26.44
C ASN A 119 14.63 10.63 -26.45
N VAL A 120 15.65 9.82 -26.45
CA VAL A 120 16.98 10.25 -26.78
C VAL A 120 16.91 10.67 -28.24
N THR A 121 16.74 11.97 -28.49
CA THR A 121 16.88 12.57 -29.81
C THR A 121 18.36 12.43 -30.14
N THR A 122 18.74 11.31 -30.70
CA THR A 122 20.04 11.16 -31.34
C THR A 122 19.99 12.05 -32.55
N SER A 123 20.61 13.23 -32.46
CA SER A 123 20.91 14.09 -33.61
C SER A 123 21.90 13.35 -34.48
N THR A 124 21.39 12.57 -35.43
CA THR A 124 22.18 11.97 -36.50
C THR A 124 22.52 13.09 -37.50
N GLN A 125 23.75 13.58 -37.44
CA GLN A 125 24.31 14.31 -38.54
C GLN A 125 24.36 13.36 -39.76
N ALA A 126 23.71 13.82 -40.82
CA ALA A 126 23.75 13.19 -42.13
C ALA A 126 25.18 13.06 -42.64
N SER A 127 25.60 11.89 -43.02
CA SER A 127 26.61 11.64 -44.02
C SER A 127 26.18 10.48 -44.90
N GLU A 128 26.25 10.70 -46.18
CA GLU A 128 25.66 9.94 -47.28
C GLU A 128 26.23 8.53 -47.47
N ALA A 129 25.38 7.71 -48.09
CA ALA A 129 25.63 6.57 -49.00
C ALA A 129 26.13 5.23 -48.41
N GLN A 130 25.32 4.23 -48.40
CA GLN A 130 25.31 3.06 -49.32
C GLN A 130 24.40 1.92 -48.80
N THR A 131 23.43 1.60 -49.63
CA THR A 131 22.91 0.32 -50.11
C THR A 131 22.95 -0.95 -49.21
N MET A 132 21.73 -1.54 -49.05
CA MET A 132 21.33 -2.95 -48.86
C MET A 132 21.85 -3.69 -47.62
N GLU A 133 20.95 -3.98 -46.70
CA GLU A 133 20.37 -5.32 -46.47
C GLU A 133 19.32 -5.26 -45.37
N LYS A 134 18.18 -5.92 -45.61
CA LYS A 134 17.12 -6.10 -44.64
C LYS A 134 17.59 -7.10 -43.60
N GLU A 135 18.02 -6.67 -42.46
CA GLU A 135 18.00 -7.49 -41.25
C GLU A 135 17.03 -6.85 -40.22
N SER A 136 15.99 -7.64 -39.98
CA SER A 136 14.97 -7.33 -38.98
C SER A 136 15.61 -7.41 -37.59
N ILE A 137 16.11 -6.29 -37.10
CA ILE A 137 16.53 -6.21 -35.69
C ILE A 137 15.25 -6.14 -34.86
N VAL A 138 14.78 -7.33 -34.42
CA VAL A 138 13.85 -7.43 -33.30
C VAL A 138 14.60 -6.93 -32.08
N ALA A 139 14.44 -5.68 -31.76
CA ALA A 139 14.86 -5.14 -30.46
C ALA A 139 14.08 -5.91 -29.39
N GLN A 140 14.71 -6.89 -28.79
CA GLN A 140 14.23 -7.50 -27.57
C GLN A 140 14.27 -6.42 -26.49
N LEU A 141 13.11 -5.78 -26.26
CA LEU A 141 12.87 -5.02 -25.05
C LEU A 141 12.94 -6.00 -23.88
N THR A 142 14.12 -6.14 -23.31
CA THR A 142 14.30 -6.78 -22.02
C THR A 142 13.64 -5.87 -20.99
N THR A 143 12.34 -6.05 -20.79
CA THR A 143 11.64 -5.45 -19.66
C THR A 143 12.21 -6.09 -18.40
N LYS A 144 13.15 -5.41 -17.77
CA LYS A 144 13.62 -5.77 -16.44
C LYS A 144 12.37 -5.86 -15.54
N PRO A 145 12.15 -6.99 -14.83
CA PRO A 145 11.00 -7.10 -13.96
C PRO A 145 11.01 -5.95 -12.95
N LEU A 146 9.88 -5.29 -12.81
CA LEU A 146 9.69 -4.21 -11.86
C LEU A 146 9.74 -4.83 -10.45
N GLU A 147 10.91 -4.82 -9.81
CA GLU A 147 11.08 -5.42 -8.49
C GLU A 147 10.42 -4.55 -7.44
N THR A 148 9.31 -5.02 -6.90
CA THR A 148 8.66 -4.43 -5.73
C THR A 148 9.46 -4.81 -4.49
N SER A 149 10.12 -3.84 -3.86
CA SER A 149 10.83 -4.02 -2.61
C SER A 149 9.88 -3.88 -1.43
N SER A 150 9.87 -4.88 -0.55
CA SER A 150 9.10 -4.84 0.70
C SER A 150 10.06 -4.85 1.89
N GLN A 151 9.94 -3.86 2.76
CA GLN A 151 10.74 -3.79 3.98
C GLN A 151 9.81 -3.85 5.21
N ASN A 152 10.19 -4.68 6.19
CA ASN A 152 9.54 -4.66 7.49
C ASN A 152 10.00 -3.43 8.26
N ILE A 153 9.03 -2.68 8.79
CA ILE A 153 9.31 -1.54 9.64
C ILE A 153 9.57 -2.04 11.06
N SER A 154 10.59 -1.48 11.69
CA SER A 154 10.81 -1.71 13.12
C SER A 154 9.69 -1.06 13.93
N LEU A 155 9.07 -1.85 14.80
CA LEU A 155 8.19 -1.33 15.84
C LEU A 155 9.09 -1.00 17.01
N ASP A 156 9.12 0.26 17.42
CA ASP A 156 9.84 0.69 18.62
C ASP A 156 9.30 -0.05 19.86
N LYS A 157 10.04 0.04 20.97
CA LYS A 157 9.60 -0.49 22.28
C LYS A 157 8.21 0.01 22.70
N GLN A 158 7.72 1.08 22.08
CA GLN A 158 6.34 1.55 22.21
C GLN A 158 5.49 0.96 21.07
N PRO A 159 4.49 0.14 21.37
CA PRO A 159 3.72 -0.58 20.34
C PRO A 159 2.87 0.30 19.43
N ARG A 160 2.86 1.62 19.65
CA ARG A 160 2.14 2.61 18.83
C ARG A 160 3.04 3.39 17.89
N ARG A 161 4.36 3.28 18.02
CA ARG A 161 5.30 4.03 17.21
C ARG A 161 5.99 3.11 16.21
N LEU A 162 5.99 3.52 14.96
CA LEU A 162 6.71 2.84 13.88
C LEU A 162 7.82 3.75 13.36
N SER A 163 8.96 3.15 13.03
CA SER A 163 10.07 3.82 12.39
C SER A 163 10.66 2.94 11.30
N GLY A 164 10.98 3.53 10.17
CA GLY A 164 11.56 2.83 9.03
C GLY A 164 12.42 3.77 8.20
N THR A 165 13.37 3.19 7.48
CA THR A 165 14.28 3.92 6.60
C THR A 165 14.24 3.27 5.23
N LEU A 166 14.08 4.09 4.19
CA LEU A 166 14.09 3.67 2.80
C LEU A 166 15.20 4.41 2.06
N GLY A 167 15.95 3.69 1.24
CA GLY A 167 16.93 4.31 0.37
C GLY A 167 18.09 3.39 0.02
N PRO A 168 18.93 3.85 -0.88
CA PRO A 168 18.85 5.11 -1.61
C PRO A 168 17.69 5.15 -2.62
N VAL A 169 17.00 6.30 -2.70
CA VAL A 169 15.91 6.54 -3.67
C VAL A 169 16.56 7.00 -4.99
N LEU A 170 16.62 6.11 -5.96
CA LEU A 170 17.25 6.39 -7.26
C LEU A 170 16.23 6.75 -8.33
N ASP A 171 15.06 6.13 -8.29
CA ASP A 171 13.99 6.27 -9.27
C ASP A 171 12.70 6.74 -8.62
N ASP A 172 11.78 7.24 -9.44
CA ASP A 172 10.43 7.56 -9.02
C ASP A 172 9.72 6.31 -8.49
N CYS A 173 9.09 6.42 -7.35
CA CYS A 173 8.38 5.29 -6.77
C CYS A 173 7.14 5.70 -5.96
N ILE A 174 6.25 4.72 -5.76
CA ILE A 174 5.12 4.82 -4.85
C ILE A 174 5.49 4.05 -3.59
N LEU A 175 5.31 4.69 -2.45
CA LEU A 175 5.42 4.05 -1.14
C LEU A 175 4.03 3.76 -0.60
N ASP A 176 3.78 2.50 -0.29
CA ASP A 176 2.57 2.04 0.39
C ASP A 176 2.94 1.57 1.79
N ILE A 177 2.32 2.15 2.81
CA ILE A 177 2.48 1.76 4.21
C ILE A 177 1.25 0.99 4.66
N GLU A 178 1.44 -0.28 4.99
CA GLU A 178 0.44 -1.16 5.58
C GLU A 178 0.84 -1.49 7.01
N PHE A 179 -0.13 -1.53 7.91
CA PHE A 179 0.10 -1.90 9.30
C PHE A 179 -1.11 -2.62 9.88
N THR A 180 -0.81 -3.54 10.79
CA THR A 180 -1.79 -4.41 11.45
C THR A 180 -1.68 -4.20 12.95
N ASP A 181 -2.82 -4.07 13.62
CA ASP A 181 -2.86 -3.94 15.06
C ASP A 181 -2.65 -5.29 15.78
N THR A 182 -2.59 -5.26 17.09
CA THR A 182 -2.42 -6.47 17.93
C THR A 182 -3.63 -7.40 17.90
N THR A 183 -4.76 -6.95 17.38
CA THR A 183 -5.97 -7.76 17.20
C THR A 183 -6.06 -8.39 15.80
N GLY A 184 -5.08 -8.13 14.93
CA GLY A 184 -5.02 -8.67 13.57
C GLY A 184 -5.76 -7.82 12.52
N ILE A 185 -6.23 -6.62 12.89
CA ILE A 185 -6.94 -5.74 11.97
C ILE A 185 -5.93 -4.85 11.25
N THR A 186 -5.98 -4.87 9.91
CA THR A 186 -5.13 -4.06 9.04
C THR A 186 -5.81 -2.73 8.72
N ASN A 187 -5.02 -1.68 8.48
CA ASN A 187 -5.53 -0.39 8.04
C ASN A 187 -6.38 -0.53 6.77
N GLN A 188 -7.47 0.22 6.70
CA GLN A 188 -8.50 0.09 5.65
C GLN A 188 -7.94 0.32 4.23
N LYS A 189 -6.97 1.21 4.11
CA LYS A 189 -6.24 1.51 2.86
C LYS A 189 -4.78 1.77 3.19
N PRO A 190 -3.84 1.32 2.34
CA PRO A 190 -2.44 1.71 2.48
C PRO A 190 -2.30 3.22 2.49
N ILE A 191 -1.39 3.72 3.32
CA ILE A 191 -1.02 5.14 3.25
C ILE A 191 -0.01 5.27 2.14
N ARG A 192 -0.32 6.12 1.16
CA ARG A 192 0.42 6.22 -0.08
C ARG A 192 1.11 7.56 -0.22
N PHE A 193 2.41 7.52 -0.54
CA PHE A 193 3.24 8.64 -0.95
C PHE A 193 3.84 8.35 -2.32
N GLN A 194 3.90 9.35 -3.17
CA GLN A 194 4.66 9.29 -4.42
C GLN A 194 5.97 10.06 -4.20
N LEU A 195 7.10 9.37 -4.39
CA LEU A 195 8.42 9.97 -4.38
C LEU A 195 8.86 10.24 -5.80
N LEU A 196 9.25 11.48 -6.07
CA LEU A 196 9.89 11.87 -7.31
C LEU A 196 11.38 12.09 -7.05
N SER A 197 12.18 11.28 -7.71
CA SER A 197 13.64 11.37 -7.68
C SER A 197 14.10 12.47 -8.65
N ARG A 198 14.76 13.50 -8.15
CA ARG A 198 15.32 14.57 -8.98
C ARG A 198 16.80 14.36 -9.13
N ALA A 199 17.25 14.20 -10.37
CA ALA A 199 18.67 14.22 -10.67
C ALA A 199 19.25 15.58 -10.26
N ASP A 200 20.40 15.55 -9.59
CA ASP A 200 21.14 16.75 -9.29
C ASP A 200 21.79 17.22 -10.60
N LEU A 201 21.28 18.33 -11.13
CA LEU A 201 21.90 18.97 -12.31
C LEU A 201 23.12 19.73 -11.80
N PRO A 202 24.30 19.52 -12.40
CA PRO A 202 25.48 20.34 -12.09
C PRO A 202 25.16 21.82 -12.36
N PRO A 203 25.67 22.73 -11.54
CA PRO A 203 25.47 24.15 -11.69
C PRO A 203 26.00 24.69 -13.01
#